data_62fa3e213dbe44f9a2e829aee227f7c7
#
_entry.id   62fa3e213dbe44f9a2e829aee227f7c7
#
_cell.length_a   1.000
_cell.length_b   1.000
_cell.length_c   1.000
_cell.angle_alpha   90.00
_cell.angle_beta   90.00
_cell.angle_gamma   90.00
#
_symmetry.space_group_name_H-M   'P 1'
#
loop_
_entity.id
_entity.type
_entity.pdbx_description
1 polymer ?
#
loop_
_entity_poly.entity_id
_entity_poly.type
_entity_poly.pdbx_seq_one_letter_code
_entity_poly.pdbx_strand_id
1 'polypeptide(L)'
;MKNINKIPYMIKGTALFVVLVLVLLLFPGVSTKAQTESVLQFVKSSGYLDKTQTIAPETARTGKFHCFLLLGQSNMAGYAKAQAADKVEDSRILVLGYDNNPALGRVKDQWDVACPPLHESWQGAIGPGDWFAKTLINKVPNGDMIGLIPCAISGERIETFMKSGGSKYNWIVNRAKLAQQAGGVIEGILFLQGESNNGDPSWPGKVNTLVTDLRKDLQIGDVPFLAGELLYSGGCAGHNKLVNQLPSVVKNCYVVSANGLVVDPSDTYWRLHFGHDSTVILGKRYADKMIQALGW
;
A
#
# COMPACT_ATOMS: atom_id res chain seq x y z
N MET A 1 5.28 38.74 -23.89
CA MET A 1 5.47 37.56 -23.01
C MET A 1 4.13 37.25 -22.34
N LYS A 2 3.39 36.27 -22.87
CA LYS A 2 2.08 35.87 -22.33
C LYS A 2 2.26 34.59 -21.57
N ASN A 3 1.83 34.59 -20.31
CA ASN A 3 1.78 33.48 -19.37
C ASN A 3 1.06 32.27 -19.97
N ILE A 4 1.79 31.16 -20.14
CA ILE A 4 1.23 29.82 -20.42
C ILE A 4 1.33 29.02 -19.12
N ASN A 5 0.52 29.39 -18.13
CA ASN A 5 0.36 28.57 -16.93
C ASN A 5 -1.11 28.60 -16.52
N LYS A 6 -1.87 27.64 -17.07
CA LYS A 6 -3.11 27.05 -16.52
C LYS A 6 -3.83 26.24 -17.59
N ILE A 7 -3.44 24.97 -17.75
CA ILE A 7 -4.32 23.99 -18.40
C ILE A 7 -4.87 23.12 -17.26
N PRO A 8 -6.18 23.14 -17.01
CA PRO A 8 -6.79 22.27 -16.02
C PRO A 8 -6.81 20.82 -16.54
N TYR A 9 -6.54 19.89 -15.64
CA TYR A 9 -6.61 18.45 -15.87
C TYR A 9 -8.00 18.04 -16.37
N MET A 10 -8.13 17.76 -17.64
CA MET A 10 -9.30 17.16 -18.25
C MET A 10 -8.96 15.80 -18.88
N ILE A 11 -9.58 14.77 -18.31
CA ILE A 11 -10.00 13.48 -18.92
C ILE A 11 -8.96 12.80 -19.86
N LYS A 12 -8.44 11.63 -19.43
CA LYS A 12 -7.41 10.81 -20.09
C LYS A 12 -7.67 10.44 -21.57
N GLY A 13 -8.89 10.49 -22.08
CA GLY A 13 -9.20 10.30 -23.51
C GLY A 13 -8.95 11.51 -24.38
N THR A 14 -9.07 12.70 -23.85
CA THR A 14 -8.89 13.97 -24.58
C THR A 14 -7.41 14.35 -24.71
N ALA A 15 -6.53 13.95 -23.79
CA ALA A 15 -5.09 14.23 -23.86
C ALA A 15 -4.44 13.49 -25.04
N LEU A 16 -4.81 12.23 -25.29
CA LEU A 16 -4.32 11.46 -26.43
C LEU A 16 -4.80 12.08 -27.76
N PHE A 17 -6.04 12.56 -27.80
CA PHE A 17 -6.59 13.22 -28.99
C PHE A 17 -5.91 14.57 -29.25
N VAL A 18 -5.60 15.34 -28.22
CA VAL A 18 -4.89 16.63 -28.33
C VAL A 18 -3.43 16.44 -28.77
N VAL A 19 -2.73 15.43 -28.27
CA VAL A 19 -1.37 15.09 -28.71
C VAL A 19 -1.38 14.60 -30.17
N LEU A 20 -2.36 13.78 -30.55
CA LEU A 20 -2.52 13.33 -31.93
C LEU A 20 -2.78 14.50 -32.90
N VAL A 21 -3.64 15.42 -32.51
CA VAL A 21 -3.96 16.63 -33.32
C VAL A 21 -2.76 17.57 -33.40
N LEU A 22 -1.98 17.76 -32.33
CA LEU A 22 -0.76 18.59 -32.34
C LEU A 22 0.34 18.00 -33.22
N VAL A 23 0.53 16.68 -33.23
CA VAL A 23 1.54 16.04 -34.11
C VAL A 23 1.09 16.06 -35.56
N LEU A 24 -0.20 15.92 -35.85
CA LEU A 24 -0.77 16.07 -37.20
C LEU A 24 -0.54 17.51 -37.77
N LEU A 25 -0.56 18.52 -36.89
CA LEU A 25 -0.31 19.91 -37.28
C LEU A 25 1.18 20.24 -37.48
N LEU A 26 2.08 19.47 -36.85
CA LEU A 26 3.54 19.72 -36.91
C LEU A 26 4.26 19.02 -38.09
N PHE A 27 3.61 17.99 -38.71
CA PHE A 27 4.22 17.21 -39.81
C PHE A 27 3.21 16.96 -40.96
N PRO A 28 2.88 17.98 -41.72
CA PRO A 28 1.91 17.88 -42.83
C PRO A 28 2.49 17.23 -44.07
N GLY A 29 2.92 16.02 -44.05
CA GLY A 29 3.50 15.34 -45.23
C GLY A 29 3.70 13.83 -45.03
N VAL A 30 3.40 13.32 -43.88
CA VAL A 30 3.55 11.89 -43.52
C VAL A 30 2.20 11.22 -43.54
N SER A 31 2.11 9.96 -43.97
CA SER A 31 0.82 9.23 -43.99
C SER A 31 0.29 9.08 -42.58
N THR A 32 -1.04 9.16 -42.43
CA THR A 32 -1.71 9.08 -41.12
C THR A 32 -1.35 7.84 -40.30
N LYS A 33 -1.04 6.72 -40.94
CA LYS A 33 -0.60 5.47 -40.27
C LYS A 33 0.80 5.62 -39.68
N ALA A 34 1.75 6.17 -40.42
CA ALA A 34 3.13 6.38 -39.95
C ALA A 34 3.20 7.42 -38.82
N GLN A 35 2.36 8.46 -38.87
CA GLN A 35 2.25 9.47 -37.83
C GLN A 35 1.70 8.84 -36.54
N THR A 36 0.67 7.99 -36.63
CA THR A 36 0.09 7.29 -35.49
C THR A 36 1.10 6.33 -34.82
N GLU A 37 1.87 5.59 -35.66
CA GLU A 37 2.92 4.70 -35.17
C GLU A 37 4.07 5.46 -34.50
N SER A 38 4.51 6.59 -35.06
CA SER A 38 5.55 7.43 -34.45
C SER A 38 5.13 8.06 -33.15
N VAL A 39 3.86 8.50 -33.01
CA VAL A 39 3.30 9.03 -31.78
C VAL A 39 3.17 7.92 -30.75
N LEU A 40 2.70 6.74 -31.12
CA LEU A 40 2.61 5.56 -30.25
C LEU A 40 4.00 5.14 -29.77
N GLN A 41 5.01 5.19 -30.61
CA GLN A 41 6.39 4.85 -30.25
C GLN A 41 7.02 5.91 -29.34
N PHE A 42 6.77 7.20 -29.58
CA PHE A 42 7.19 8.29 -28.70
C PHE A 42 6.51 8.22 -27.34
N VAL A 43 5.21 7.95 -27.28
CA VAL A 43 4.46 7.82 -26.04
C VAL A 43 4.89 6.56 -25.26
N LYS A 44 5.21 5.45 -25.95
CA LYS A 44 5.81 4.25 -25.34
C LYS A 44 7.22 4.52 -24.82
N SER A 45 8.07 5.20 -25.57
CA SER A 45 9.44 5.51 -25.16
C SER A 45 9.52 6.55 -24.03
N SER A 46 8.50 7.40 -23.90
CA SER A 46 8.39 8.38 -22.81
C SER A 46 7.87 7.78 -21.50
N GLY A 47 7.51 6.48 -21.48
CA GLY A 47 6.91 5.82 -20.32
C GLY A 47 5.51 6.31 -19.97
N TYR A 48 4.88 7.10 -20.83
CA TYR A 48 3.58 7.73 -20.55
C TYR A 48 2.38 6.78 -20.72
N LEU A 49 2.53 5.70 -21.50
CA LEU A 49 1.46 4.73 -21.75
C LEU A 49 1.54 3.45 -20.93
N ASP A 50 2.66 3.21 -20.23
CA ASP A 50 2.88 1.91 -19.58
C ASP A 50 2.42 1.85 -18.10
N LYS A 51 1.87 2.92 -17.56
CA LYS A 51 1.51 3.01 -16.14
C LYS A 51 0.02 2.89 -15.82
N THR A 52 -0.83 2.61 -16.77
CA THR A 52 -2.22 2.24 -16.50
C THR A 52 -2.40 0.74 -16.75
N GLN A 53 -1.79 -0.08 -15.93
CA GLN A 53 -2.22 -1.47 -15.84
C GLN A 53 -3.59 -1.49 -15.16
N THR A 54 -4.63 -1.43 -15.98
CA THR A 54 -5.93 -1.90 -15.58
C THR A 54 -5.74 -3.37 -15.26
N ILE A 55 -5.96 -3.78 -14.00
CA ILE A 55 -5.99 -5.21 -13.68
C ILE A 55 -6.96 -5.86 -14.64
N ALA A 56 -6.49 -6.88 -15.36
CA ALA A 56 -7.34 -7.66 -16.23
C ALA A 56 -8.59 -8.14 -15.43
N PRO A 57 -9.78 -8.12 -16.02
CA PRO A 57 -10.95 -8.76 -15.42
C PRO A 57 -10.58 -10.14 -14.91
N GLU A 58 -11.23 -10.61 -13.84
CA GLU A 58 -10.94 -11.91 -13.22
C GLU A 58 -10.87 -13.06 -14.24
N THR A 59 -11.69 -13.00 -15.27
CA THR A 59 -11.73 -13.95 -16.39
C THR A 59 -10.46 -13.98 -17.25
N ALA A 60 -9.62 -12.97 -17.20
CA ALA A 60 -8.38 -12.88 -17.97
C ALA A 60 -7.12 -13.22 -17.12
N ARG A 61 -7.27 -13.44 -15.81
CA ARG A 61 -6.18 -13.85 -14.92
C ARG A 61 -6.03 -15.37 -14.90
N THR A 62 -4.80 -15.83 -15.07
CA THR A 62 -4.48 -17.26 -15.01
C THR A 62 -4.18 -17.75 -13.58
N GLY A 63 -3.96 -16.82 -12.63
CA GLY A 63 -3.60 -17.10 -11.25
C GLY A 63 -4.50 -16.41 -10.23
N LYS A 64 -4.25 -16.67 -8.95
CA LYS A 64 -4.96 -16.06 -7.83
C LYS A 64 -4.48 -14.62 -7.58
N PHE A 65 -5.34 -13.78 -7.02
CA PHE A 65 -5.01 -12.43 -6.59
C PHE A 65 -5.10 -12.35 -5.07
N HIS A 66 -3.94 -12.50 -4.42
CA HIS A 66 -3.78 -12.54 -2.96
C HIS A 66 -3.70 -11.12 -2.41
N CYS A 67 -4.70 -10.69 -1.66
CA CYS A 67 -4.81 -9.32 -1.16
C CYS A 67 -4.53 -9.22 0.32
N PHE A 68 -3.87 -8.13 0.75
CA PHE A 68 -3.50 -7.88 2.13
C PHE A 68 -3.85 -6.45 2.53
N LEU A 69 -4.55 -6.29 3.68
CA LEU A 69 -4.82 -4.98 4.28
C LEU A 69 -3.56 -4.50 5.03
N LEU A 70 -3.18 -3.24 4.80
CA LEU A 70 -2.09 -2.57 5.51
C LEU A 70 -2.70 -1.52 6.44
N LEU A 71 -2.90 -1.86 7.71
CA LEU A 71 -3.54 -1.00 8.71
C LEU A 71 -2.51 -0.46 9.71
N GLY A 72 -2.75 0.71 10.22
CA GLY A 72 -1.92 1.29 11.28
C GLY A 72 -1.74 2.78 11.15
N GLN A 73 -0.59 3.26 11.61
CA GLN A 73 -0.25 4.68 11.54
C GLN A 73 1.07 4.92 10.78
N SER A 74 1.81 6.00 11.08
CA SER A 74 2.95 6.46 10.31
C SER A 74 4.00 5.38 9.99
N ASN A 75 4.31 4.49 10.90
CA ASN A 75 5.27 3.40 10.67
C ASN A 75 4.77 2.35 9.65
N MET A 76 3.45 2.15 9.53
CA MET A 76 2.87 1.33 8.47
C MET A 76 2.74 2.12 7.16
N ALA A 77 2.35 3.39 7.25
CA ALA A 77 2.22 4.27 6.09
C ALA A 77 3.56 4.49 5.38
N GLY A 78 4.63 4.61 6.18
CA GLY A 78 5.99 4.86 5.72
C GLY A 78 6.52 6.20 6.21
N TYR A 79 7.77 6.19 6.69
CA TYR A 79 8.48 7.37 7.13
C TYR A 79 9.86 7.50 6.48
N ALA A 80 10.64 6.43 6.48
CA ALA A 80 11.97 6.42 5.91
C ALA A 80 11.94 6.65 4.40
N LYS A 81 12.83 7.50 3.91
CA LYS A 81 12.91 7.87 2.49
C LYS A 81 13.21 6.66 1.61
N ALA A 82 12.42 6.49 0.55
CA ALA A 82 12.61 5.43 -0.42
C ALA A 82 13.95 5.55 -1.16
N GLN A 83 14.63 4.43 -1.31
CA GLN A 83 15.88 4.28 -2.07
C GLN A 83 15.63 3.64 -3.45
N ALA A 84 16.65 3.55 -4.28
CA ALA A 84 16.53 3.01 -5.64
C ALA A 84 16.03 1.55 -5.65
N ALA A 85 16.50 0.72 -4.72
CA ALA A 85 16.09 -0.69 -4.62
C ALA A 85 14.61 -0.87 -4.29
N ASP A 86 14.03 0.08 -3.53
CA ASP A 86 12.61 0.04 -3.17
C ASP A 86 11.71 0.28 -4.38
N LYS A 87 12.20 1.03 -5.36
CA LYS A 87 11.48 1.45 -6.57
C LYS A 87 11.54 0.44 -7.72
N VAL A 88 12.24 -0.68 -7.53
CA VAL A 88 12.22 -1.78 -8.51
C VAL A 88 10.83 -2.43 -8.47
N GLU A 89 10.12 -2.34 -9.57
CA GLU A 89 8.76 -2.84 -9.72
C GLU A 89 8.74 -4.33 -10.09
N ASP A 90 7.75 -5.07 -9.58
CA ASP A 90 7.34 -6.40 -10.07
C ASP A 90 5.87 -6.28 -10.53
N SER A 91 5.60 -6.57 -11.80
CA SER A 91 4.25 -6.46 -12.38
C SER A 91 3.21 -7.34 -11.72
N ARG A 92 3.60 -8.33 -10.91
CA ARG A 92 2.72 -9.17 -10.11
C ARG A 92 2.38 -8.59 -8.73
N ILE A 93 3.00 -7.47 -8.34
CA ILE A 93 2.71 -6.80 -7.08
C ILE A 93 1.95 -5.52 -7.39
N LEU A 94 0.70 -5.46 -6.95
CA LEU A 94 -0.19 -4.33 -7.20
C LEU A 94 -0.51 -3.59 -5.91
N VAL A 95 -0.84 -2.32 -6.04
CA VAL A 95 -1.31 -1.48 -4.94
C VAL A 95 -2.62 -0.79 -5.32
N LEU A 96 -3.59 -0.82 -4.43
CA LEU A 96 -4.79 0.00 -4.57
C LEU A 96 -4.42 1.45 -4.22
N GLY A 97 -4.53 2.38 -5.17
CA GLY A 97 -4.11 3.77 -4.97
C GLY A 97 -4.72 4.38 -3.72
N TYR A 98 -3.88 4.85 -2.81
CA TYR A 98 -4.31 5.50 -1.56
C TYR A 98 -4.88 6.89 -1.84
N ASP A 99 -4.14 7.66 -2.62
CA ASP A 99 -4.51 8.99 -3.11
C ASP A 99 -4.10 9.15 -4.59
N ASN A 100 -4.36 10.31 -5.16
CA ASN A 100 -3.86 10.65 -6.48
C ASN A 100 -2.38 11.05 -6.38
N ASN A 101 -1.51 10.28 -7.01
CA ASN A 101 -0.07 10.58 -7.10
C ASN A 101 0.34 10.79 -8.57
N PRO A 102 0.31 12.04 -9.07
CA PRO A 102 0.64 12.34 -10.46
C PRO A 102 2.07 11.95 -10.85
N ALA A 103 3.02 11.98 -9.89
CA ALA A 103 4.42 11.61 -10.14
C ALA A 103 4.59 10.13 -10.49
N LEU A 104 3.70 9.27 -9.99
CA LEU A 104 3.64 7.85 -10.30
C LEU A 104 2.55 7.51 -11.34
N GLY A 105 1.74 8.48 -11.76
CA GLY A 105 0.53 8.22 -12.56
C GLY A 105 -0.56 7.49 -11.80
N ARG A 106 -0.44 7.34 -10.48
CA ARG A 106 -1.37 6.58 -9.63
C ARG A 106 -2.65 7.36 -9.39
N VAL A 107 -3.78 6.66 -9.46
CA VAL A 107 -5.10 7.22 -9.22
C VAL A 107 -5.69 6.56 -7.98
N LYS A 108 -6.30 7.37 -7.11
CA LYS A 108 -6.99 6.90 -5.90
C LYS A 108 -8.01 5.80 -6.24
N ASP A 109 -8.05 4.77 -5.42
CA ASP A 109 -8.97 3.64 -5.52
C ASP A 109 -8.90 2.87 -6.86
N GLN A 110 -7.81 3.03 -7.62
CA GLN A 110 -7.49 2.21 -8.79
C GLN A 110 -6.22 1.39 -8.52
N TRP A 111 -6.13 0.22 -9.14
CA TRP A 111 -4.96 -0.62 -9.04
C TRP A 111 -3.83 -0.14 -9.96
N ASP A 112 -2.61 -0.18 -9.44
CA ASP A 112 -1.37 0.17 -10.14
C ASP A 112 -0.26 -0.78 -9.71
N VAL A 113 0.83 -0.86 -10.46
CA VAL A 113 2.02 -1.60 -10.01
C VAL A 113 2.58 -0.94 -8.75
N ALA A 114 2.90 -1.77 -7.75
CA ALA A 114 3.35 -1.26 -6.47
C ALA A 114 4.75 -0.63 -6.58
N CYS A 115 4.83 0.63 -6.22
CA CYS A 115 6.05 1.42 -6.09
C CYS A 115 5.86 2.41 -4.94
N PRO A 116 6.86 2.63 -4.06
CA PRO A 116 6.71 3.59 -2.97
C PRO A 116 6.49 5.03 -3.47
N PRO A 117 5.74 5.85 -2.73
CA PRO A 117 5.01 5.51 -1.49
C PRO A 117 3.73 4.70 -1.78
N LEU A 118 3.40 3.76 -0.90
CA LEU A 118 2.15 3.00 -1.01
C LEU A 118 0.95 3.76 -0.41
N HIS A 119 1.20 4.61 0.57
CA HIS A 119 0.21 5.43 1.28
C HIS A 119 0.26 6.90 0.81
N GLU A 120 0.29 7.84 1.74
CA GLU A 120 0.24 9.28 1.43
C GLU A 120 1.35 9.71 0.47
N SER A 121 0.98 10.27 -0.68
CA SER A 121 1.90 10.60 -1.77
C SER A 121 2.91 11.71 -1.42
N TRP A 122 2.60 12.56 -0.46
CA TRP A 122 3.47 13.67 -0.04
C TRP A 122 4.70 13.21 0.76
N GLN A 123 4.67 12.00 1.35
CA GLN A 123 5.77 11.54 2.20
C GLN A 123 6.96 10.97 1.41
N GLY A 124 6.73 10.38 0.23
CA GLY A 124 7.80 9.80 -0.60
C GLY A 124 8.59 8.69 0.10
N ALA A 125 7.96 8.00 1.03
CA ALA A 125 8.59 7.08 1.99
C ALA A 125 8.21 5.61 1.73
N ILE A 126 8.99 4.70 2.32
CA ILE A 126 8.64 3.27 2.38
C ILE A 126 8.00 2.92 3.72
N GLY A 127 7.05 2.00 3.67
CA GLY A 127 6.54 1.26 4.82
C GLY A 127 6.90 -0.23 4.73
N PRO A 128 6.60 -1.03 5.76
CA PRO A 128 6.90 -2.46 5.73
C PRO A 128 6.15 -3.21 4.63
N GLY A 129 5.03 -2.68 4.13
CA GLY A 129 4.24 -3.27 3.04
C GLY A 129 5.02 -3.46 1.74
N ASP A 130 5.98 -2.56 1.43
CA ASP A 130 6.83 -2.66 0.24
C ASP A 130 7.64 -3.96 0.23
N TRP A 131 8.41 -4.21 1.28
CA TRP A 131 9.27 -5.39 1.38
C TRP A 131 8.53 -6.65 1.85
N PHE A 132 7.37 -6.50 2.47
CA PHE A 132 6.44 -7.61 2.66
C PHE A 132 6.07 -8.23 1.31
N ALA A 133 5.56 -7.44 0.37
CA ALA A 133 5.12 -7.95 -0.92
C ALA A 133 6.29 -8.47 -1.76
N LYS A 134 7.42 -7.74 -1.81
CA LYS A 134 8.65 -8.15 -2.52
C LYS A 134 9.23 -9.47 -1.99
N THR A 135 9.02 -9.78 -0.72
CA THR A 135 9.46 -11.06 -0.13
C THR A 135 8.45 -12.16 -0.40
N LEU A 136 7.16 -11.87 -0.21
CA LEU A 136 6.07 -12.82 -0.33
C LEU A 136 5.89 -13.32 -1.76
N ILE A 137 6.07 -12.46 -2.78
CA ILE A 137 5.88 -12.82 -4.19
C ILE A 137 6.74 -14.01 -4.66
N ASN A 138 7.86 -14.24 -3.98
CA ASN A 138 8.74 -15.37 -4.27
C ASN A 138 8.21 -16.72 -3.73
N LYS A 139 7.11 -16.70 -2.98
CA LYS A 139 6.48 -17.88 -2.36
C LYS A 139 5.16 -18.26 -3.01
N VAL A 140 4.58 -17.37 -3.80
CA VAL A 140 3.34 -17.67 -4.54
C VAL A 140 3.66 -18.26 -5.92
N PRO A 141 2.77 -19.11 -6.48
CA PRO A 141 2.95 -19.68 -7.81
C PRO A 141 3.15 -18.64 -8.89
N ASN A 142 3.86 -19.02 -9.96
CA ASN A 142 3.96 -18.18 -11.15
C ASN A 142 2.56 -17.97 -11.75
N GLY A 143 2.22 -16.71 -12.01
CA GLY A 143 0.89 -16.31 -12.48
C GLY A 143 -0.02 -15.77 -11.37
N ASP A 144 0.27 -16.06 -10.11
CA ASP A 144 -0.42 -15.42 -8.99
C ASP A 144 0.10 -13.99 -8.77
N MET A 145 -0.74 -13.16 -8.20
CA MET A 145 -0.48 -11.74 -7.96
C MET A 145 -0.72 -11.37 -6.50
N ILE A 146 0.01 -10.37 -6.02
CA ILE A 146 -0.18 -9.79 -4.70
C ILE A 146 -0.84 -8.42 -4.84
N GLY A 147 -1.89 -8.16 -4.07
CA GLY A 147 -2.57 -6.89 -3.95
C GLY A 147 -2.39 -6.27 -2.58
N LEU A 148 -1.81 -5.08 -2.53
CA LEU A 148 -1.68 -4.30 -1.31
C LEU A 148 -2.83 -3.29 -1.20
N ILE A 149 -3.47 -3.25 -0.04
CA ILE A 149 -4.60 -2.34 0.25
C ILE A 149 -4.14 -1.39 1.37
N PRO A 150 -3.50 -0.26 1.02
CA PRO A 150 -3.01 0.70 2.00
C PRO A 150 -4.16 1.37 2.74
N CYS A 151 -4.19 1.24 4.06
CA CYS A 151 -5.23 1.81 4.93
C CYS A 151 -4.66 2.40 6.24
N ALA A 152 -3.34 2.62 6.31
CA ALA A 152 -2.74 3.29 7.45
C ALA A 152 -2.87 4.81 7.32
N ILE A 153 -2.99 5.50 8.44
CA ILE A 153 -3.12 6.97 8.51
C ILE A 153 -2.18 7.47 9.62
N SER A 154 -1.26 8.36 9.26
CA SER A 154 -0.26 8.89 10.20
C SER A 154 -0.90 9.60 11.41
N GLY A 155 -0.38 9.34 12.61
CA GLY A 155 -0.81 9.97 13.86
C GLY A 155 -2.15 9.46 14.42
N GLU A 156 -2.80 8.52 13.78
CA GLU A 156 -4.15 8.10 14.18
C GLU A 156 -4.16 7.13 15.36
N ARG A 157 -5.17 7.32 16.21
CA ARG A 157 -5.49 6.45 17.32
C ARG A 157 -6.37 5.28 16.85
N ILE A 158 -6.33 4.15 17.58
CA ILE A 158 -7.12 2.95 17.27
C ILE A 158 -8.62 3.24 17.18
N GLU A 159 -9.13 4.15 18.03
CA GLU A 159 -10.54 4.49 18.11
C GLU A 159 -11.11 5.03 16.79
N THR A 160 -10.28 5.68 15.99
CA THR A 160 -10.72 6.26 14.71
C THR A 160 -10.92 5.19 13.63
N PHE A 161 -10.26 4.03 13.78
CA PHE A 161 -10.41 2.88 12.90
C PHE A 161 -11.54 1.93 13.32
N MET A 162 -12.07 2.07 14.54
CA MET A 162 -13.17 1.23 15.01
C MET A 162 -14.48 1.57 14.31
N LYS A 163 -15.38 0.59 14.19
CA LYS A 163 -16.70 0.76 13.56
C LYS A 163 -17.51 1.90 14.21
N SER A 164 -17.39 2.06 15.51
CA SER A 164 -17.95 3.21 16.25
C SER A 164 -17.33 4.55 15.86
N GLY A 165 -16.13 4.57 15.33
CA GLY A 165 -15.45 5.75 14.81
C GLY A 165 -15.95 6.24 13.44
N GLY A 166 -16.77 5.44 12.75
CA GLY A 166 -17.54 5.84 11.57
C GLY A 166 -16.75 5.88 10.26
N SER A 167 -16.34 7.07 9.83
CA SER A 167 -15.88 7.31 8.45
C SER A 167 -14.62 6.53 8.04
N LYS A 168 -13.63 6.41 8.91
CA LYS A 168 -12.38 5.69 8.60
C LYS A 168 -12.56 4.17 8.56
N TYR A 169 -13.37 3.63 9.46
CA TYR A 169 -13.77 2.22 9.39
C TYR A 169 -14.47 1.91 8.06
N ASN A 170 -15.47 2.70 7.70
CA ASN A 170 -16.21 2.53 6.44
C ASN A 170 -15.30 2.67 5.22
N TRP A 171 -14.33 3.59 5.27
CA TRP A 171 -13.34 3.76 4.22
C TRP A 171 -12.47 2.51 4.06
N ILE A 172 -11.97 1.90 5.16
CA ILE A 172 -11.21 0.64 5.11
C ILE A 172 -12.05 -0.48 4.48
N VAL A 173 -13.30 -0.64 4.95
CA VAL A 173 -14.22 -1.67 4.43
C VAL A 173 -14.49 -1.46 2.94
N ASN A 174 -14.69 -0.22 2.49
CA ASN A 174 -14.91 0.07 1.07
C ASN A 174 -13.69 -0.27 0.22
N ARG A 175 -12.47 0.06 0.66
CA ARG A 175 -11.23 -0.28 -0.05
C ARG A 175 -11.02 -1.79 -0.15
N ALA A 176 -11.28 -2.51 0.95
CA ALA A 176 -11.24 -3.97 0.95
C ALA A 176 -12.27 -4.58 -0.03
N LYS A 177 -13.48 -4.03 -0.08
CA LYS A 177 -14.51 -4.46 -1.04
C LYS A 177 -14.12 -4.18 -2.50
N LEU A 178 -13.42 -3.08 -2.79
CA LEU A 178 -12.86 -2.83 -4.13
C LEU A 178 -11.88 -3.95 -4.54
N ALA A 179 -11.08 -4.43 -3.60
CA ALA A 179 -10.18 -5.55 -3.87
C ALA A 179 -10.96 -6.85 -4.15
N GLN A 180 -11.99 -7.15 -3.35
CA GLN A 180 -12.85 -8.31 -3.57
C GLN A 180 -13.61 -8.22 -4.91
N GLN A 181 -14.11 -7.04 -5.28
CA GLN A 181 -14.77 -6.80 -6.57
C GLN A 181 -13.82 -6.98 -7.75
N ALA A 182 -12.53 -6.72 -7.57
CA ALA A 182 -11.49 -7.02 -8.55
C ALA A 182 -11.09 -8.51 -8.57
N GLY A 183 -11.79 -9.40 -7.87
CA GLY A 183 -11.50 -10.82 -7.76
C GLY A 183 -10.34 -11.13 -6.82
N GLY A 184 -9.95 -10.19 -5.96
CA GLY A 184 -8.94 -10.41 -4.93
C GLY A 184 -9.50 -11.17 -3.73
N VAL A 185 -8.70 -12.08 -3.20
CA VAL A 185 -8.98 -12.78 -1.94
C VAL A 185 -8.17 -12.11 -0.84
N ILE A 186 -8.84 -11.57 0.17
CA ILE A 186 -8.15 -10.98 1.33
C ILE A 186 -7.67 -12.14 2.21
N GLU A 187 -6.37 -12.30 2.33
CA GLU A 187 -5.74 -13.45 3.02
C GLU A 187 -5.00 -13.06 4.28
N GLY A 188 -4.90 -11.76 4.59
CA GLY A 188 -4.26 -11.32 5.80
C GLY A 188 -4.36 -9.82 6.06
N ILE A 189 -4.07 -9.46 7.30
CA ILE A 189 -4.05 -8.08 7.77
C ILE A 189 -2.70 -7.81 8.42
N LEU A 190 -1.96 -6.83 7.91
CA LEU A 190 -0.76 -6.28 8.55
C LEU A 190 -1.18 -5.06 9.37
N PHE A 191 -0.74 -5.02 10.61
CA PHE A 191 -1.10 -3.97 11.55
C PHE A 191 0.15 -3.43 12.26
N LEU A 192 0.35 -2.12 12.23
CA LEU A 192 1.44 -1.45 12.94
C LEU A 192 0.93 -0.12 13.48
N GLN A 193 0.51 -0.13 14.75
CA GLN A 193 -0.09 1.01 15.46
C GLN A 193 0.09 0.82 16.97
N GLY A 194 0.17 1.89 17.69
CA GLY A 194 0.26 1.89 19.15
C GLY A 194 0.85 3.17 19.70
N GLU A 195 1.66 3.90 18.92
CA GLU A 195 2.34 5.10 19.37
C GLU A 195 1.33 6.17 19.84
N SER A 196 0.24 6.35 19.08
CA SER A 196 -0.83 7.30 19.44
C SER A 196 -1.73 6.81 20.59
N ASN A 197 -1.61 5.54 20.99
CA ASN A 197 -2.29 4.93 22.14
C ASN A 197 -1.30 4.46 23.21
N ASN A 198 -0.08 5.02 23.23
CA ASN A 198 0.99 4.53 24.10
C ASN A 198 0.53 4.35 25.55
N GLY A 199 0.67 3.13 26.06
CA GLY A 199 0.35 2.80 27.44
C GLY A 199 -1.16 2.63 27.76
N ASP A 200 -2.06 2.73 26.77
CA ASP A 200 -3.51 2.53 26.98
C ASP A 200 -3.83 1.06 27.24
N PRO A 201 -4.20 0.64 28.48
CA PRO A 201 -4.46 -0.75 28.81
C PRO A 201 -5.70 -1.33 28.11
N SER A 202 -6.58 -0.49 27.59
CA SER A 202 -7.78 -0.93 26.84
C SER A 202 -7.49 -1.21 25.37
N TRP A 203 -6.30 -0.84 24.87
CA TRP A 203 -5.94 -0.96 23.47
C TRP A 203 -6.04 -2.40 22.90
N PRO A 204 -5.61 -3.47 23.58
CA PRO A 204 -5.76 -4.82 23.03
C PRO A 204 -7.22 -5.22 22.79
N GLY A 205 -8.12 -4.84 23.70
CA GLY A 205 -9.56 -5.06 23.53
C GLY A 205 -10.15 -4.29 22.34
N LYS A 206 -9.70 -3.05 22.12
CA LYS A 206 -10.09 -2.24 20.95
C LYS A 206 -9.60 -2.85 19.64
N VAL A 207 -8.35 -3.36 19.62
CA VAL A 207 -7.81 -4.08 18.46
C VAL A 207 -8.64 -5.32 18.15
N ASN A 208 -8.98 -6.11 19.18
CA ASN A 208 -9.83 -7.29 19.01
C ASN A 208 -11.20 -6.93 18.40
N THR A 209 -11.83 -5.87 18.90
CA THR A 209 -13.10 -5.37 18.35
C THR A 209 -12.95 -4.98 16.87
N LEU A 210 -11.93 -4.19 16.53
CA LEU A 210 -11.66 -3.79 15.13
C LEU A 210 -11.49 -5.00 14.21
N VAL A 211 -10.66 -5.95 14.60
CA VAL A 211 -10.37 -7.14 13.77
C VAL A 211 -11.62 -8.02 13.60
N THR A 212 -12.38 -8.21 14.68
CA THR A 212 -13.63 -8.97 14.65
C THR A 212 -14.65 -8.34 13.71
N ASP A 213 -14.84 -7.02 13.80
CA ASP A 213 -15.75 -6.28 12.93
C ASP A 213 -15.32 -6.35 11.47
N LEU A 214 -14.03 -6.14 11.16
CA LEU A 214 -13.49 -6.23 9.80
C LEU A 214 -13.68 -7.63 9.22
N ARG A 215 -13.34 -8.67 9.94
CA ARG A 215 -13.52 -10.06 9.48
C ARG A 215 -14.97 -10.38 9.17
N LYS A 216 -15.87 -9.92 10.03
CA LYS A 216 -17.33 -10.09 9.86
C LYS A 216 -17.87 -9.32 8.66
N ASP A 217 -17.58 -8.02 8.56
CA ASP A 217 -18.16 -7.14 7.53
C ASP A 217 -17.60 -7.42 6.13
N LEU A 218 -16.37 -7.96 6.06
CA LEU A 218 -15.72 -8.36 4.81
C LEU A 218 -15.93 -9.85 4.48
N GLN A 219 -16.48 -10.63 5.40
CA GLN A 219 -16.71 -12.08 5.25
C GLN A 219 -15.42 -12.86 4.90
N ILE A 220 -14.30 -12.47 5.53
CA ILE A 220 -12.96 -13.03 5.25
C ILE A 220 -12.54 -14.13 6.23
N GLY A 221 -13.43 -14.55 7.13
CA GLY A 221 -13.11 -15.56 8.14
C GLY A 221 -11.98 -15.11 9.08
N ASP A 222 -11.28 -16.07 9.64
CA ASP A 222 -10.19 -15.83 10.59
C ASP A 222 -8.84 -15.70 9.88
N VAL A 223 -8.75 -14.88 8.81
CA VAL A 223 -7.46 -14.61 8.15
C VAL A 223 -6.39 -14.17 9.17
N PRO A 224 -5.09 -14.48 8.97
CA PRO A 224 -4.03 -14.05 9.85
C PRO A 224 -4.02 -12.54 10.08
N PHE A 225 -3.86 -12.14 11.34
CA PHE A 225 -3.66 -10.76 11.76
C PHE A 225 -2.25 -10.63 12.32
N LEU A 226 -1.39 -9.86 11.66
CA LEU A 226 0.00 -9.69 12.03
C LEU A 226 0.20 -8.33 12.69
N ALA A 227 0.49 -8.31 13.98
CA ALA A 227 0.75 -7.10 14.75
C ALA A 227 2.25 -6.85 14.92
N GLY A 228 2.76 -5.74 14.40
CA GLY A 228 4.15 -5.35 14.56
C GLY A 228 4.41 -4.69 15.90
N GLU A 229 5.55 -5.03 16.51
CA GLU A 229 6.07 -4.30 17.66
C GLU A 229 6.57 -2.91 17.26
N LEU A 230 6.50 -1.98 18.19
CA LEU A 230 7.05 -0.63 18.06
C LEU A 230 8.56 -0.64 18.36
N LEU A 231 9.25 0.42 17.97
CA LEU A 231 10.69 0.58 18.24
C LEU A 231 11.02 0.40 19.72
N TYR A 232 11.94 -0.51 20.02
CA TYR A 232 12.43 -0.74 21.39
C TYR A 232 13.31 0.40 21.92
N SER A 233 13.96 1.14 21.03
CA SER A 233 14.75 2.33 21.37
C SER A 233 13.93 3.63 21.35
N GLY A 234 12.63 3.55 21.06
CA GLY A 234 11.72 4.70 20.93
C GLY A 234 10.94 5.01 22.20
N GLY A 235 10.29 6.18 22.21
CA GLY A 235 9.49 6.65 23.36
C GLY A 235 8.26 5.78 23.67
N CYS A 236 7.85 4.92 22.74
CA CYS A 236 6.67 4.05 22.89
C CYS A 236 7.03 2.57 23.11
N ALA A 237 8.29 2.24 23.42
CA ALA A 237 8.75 0.85 23.62
C ALA A 237 7.91 0.08 24.65
N GLY A 238 7.45 0.75 25.71
CA GLY A 238 6.61 0.15 26.75
C GLY A 238 5.27 -0.39 26.25
N HIS A 239 4.77 0.11 25.13
CA HIS A 239 3.53 -0.37 24.50
C HIS A 239 3.65 -1.79 23.94
N ASN A 240 4.87 -2.26 23.67
CA ASN A 240 5.10 -3.63 23.18
C ASN A 240 4.58 -4.70 24.16
N LYS A 241 4.46 -4.38 25.45
CA LYS A 241 3.77 -5.25 26.42
C LYS A 241 2.32 -5.52 26.02
N LEU A 242 1.64 -4.53 25.46
CA LEU A 242 0.27 -4.63 24.98
C LEU A 242 0.19 -5.31 23.61
N VAL A 243 1.13 -5.01 22.71
CA VAL A 243 1.24 -5.71 21.41
C VAL A 243 1.42 -7.21 21.64
N ASN A 244 2.27 -7.61 22.58
CA ASN A 244 2.55 -9.01 22.88
C ASN A 244 1.37 -9.74 23.60
N GLN A 245 0.34 -9.03 24.05
CA GLN A 245 -0.91 -9.61 24.56
C GLN A 245 -1.89 -9.96 23.42
N LEU A 246 -1.76 -9.38 22.24
CA LEU A 246 -2.74 -9.56 21.17
C LEU A 246 -3.01 -11.01 20.80
N PRO A 247 -2.01 -11.94 20.73
CA PRO A 247 -2.31 -13.34 20.45
C PRO A 247 -3.24 -14.03 21.45
N SER A 248 -3.36 -13.51 22.68
CA SER A 248 -4.28 -14.06 23.67
C SER A 248 -5.71 -13.51 23.60
N VAL A 249 -5.92 -12.41 22.87
CA VAL A 249 -7.23 -11.73 22.77
C VAL A 249 -7.78 -11.67 21.33
N VAL A 250 -6.91 -11.72 20.33
CA VAL A 250 -7.30 -11.70 18.90
C VAL A 250 -7.05 -13.08 18.30
N LYS A 251 -8.09 -13.69 17.76
CA LYS A 251 -7.99 -15.00 17.11
C LYS A 251 -7.06 -14.94 15.88
N ASN A 252 -6.27 -16.00 15.67
CA ASN A 252 -5.29 -16.11 14.56
C ASN A 252 -4.39 -14.87 14.44
N CYS A 253 -3.84 -14.42 15.58
CA CYS A 253 -2.96 -13.27 15.68
C CYS A 253 -1.52 -13.69 15.96
N TYR A 254 -0.59 -13.01 15.30
CA TYR A 254 0.84 -13.24 15.44
C TYR A 254 1.57 -11.92 15.64
N VAL A 255 2.57 -11.90 16.50
CA VAL A 255 3.42 -10.72 16.69
C VAL A 255 4.62 -10.78 15.74
N VAL A 256 4.92 -9.65 15.11
CA VAL A 256 6.12 -9.43 14.28
C VAL A 256 7.10 -8.59 15.07
N SER A 257 8.26 -9.18 15.41
CA SER A 257 9.21 -8.52 16.31
C SER A 257 9.93 -7.35 15.65
N ALA A 258 10.07 -6.25 16.41
CA ALA A 258 10.93 -5.11 16.09
C ALA A 258 12.27 -5.16 16.83
N ASN A 259 12.60 -6.26 17.50
CA ASN A 259 13.86 -6.37 18.24
C ASN A 259 15.06 -6.17 17.32
N GLY A 260 16.02 -5.34 17.76
CA GLY A 260 17.23 -4.99 17.03
C GLY A 260 17.03 -3.95 15.91
N LEU A 261 15.81 -3.47 15.69
CA LEU A 261 15.54 -2.41 14.72
C LEU A 261 15.84 -1.02 15.32
N VAL A 262 16.24 -0.09 14.47
CA VAL A 262 16.72 1.23 14.87
C VAL A 262 15.87 2.35 14.31
N VAL A 263 15.87 3.48 15.02
CA VAL A 263 15.16 4.70 14.66
C VAL A 263 15.78 5.33 13.40
N ASP A 264 14.94 6.01 12.62
CA ASP A 264 15.40 6.85 11.51
C ASP A 264 16.26 8.01 12.05
N PRO A 265 17.47 8.24 11.52
CA PRO A 265 18.34 9.31 11.98
C PRO A 265 17.73 10.71 11.87
N SER A 266 16.76 10.91 10.97
CA SER A 266 16.06 12.19 10.81
C SER A 266 14.97 12.43 11.87
N ASP A 267 14.46 11.36 12.50
CA ASP A 267 13.50 11.46 13.61
C ASP A 267 14.20 11.73 14.94
N THR A 268 14.74 12.93 15.07
CA THR A 268 15.52 13.34 16.24
C THR A 268 14.67 13.70 17.45
N TYR A 269 13.42 14.10 17.22
CA TYR A 269 12.54 14.60 18.28
C TYR A 269 11.67 13.48 18.89
N TRP A 270 10.86 12.83 18.07
CA TRP A 270 9.92 11.81 18.53
C TRP A 270 10.57 10.46 18.74
N ARG A 271 11.57 10.14 17.93
CA ARG A 271 12.29 8.85 17.93
C ARG A 271 11.33 7.65 17.89
N LEU A 272 10.30 7.75 17.04
CA LEU A 272 9.23 6.76 16.92
C LEU A 272 9.31 5.96 15.62
N HIS A 273 9.98 6.51 14.59
CA HIS A 273 9.90 5.97 13.25
C HIS A 273 11.11 5.08 12.94
N PHE A 274 10.84 3.95 12.30
CA PHE A 274 11.89 3.04 11.84
C PHE A 274 12.72 3.68 10.74
N GLY A 275 14.04 3.52 10.81
CA GLY A 275 14.94 3.86 9.72
C GLY A 275 14.74 2.95 8.50
N HIS A 276 15.29 3.33 7.34
CA HIS A 276 15.10 2.63 6.07
C HIS A 276 15.36 1.11 6.19
N ASP A 277 16.57 0.72 6.61
CA ASP A 277 16.94 -0.70 6.69
C ASP A 277 16.08 -1.47 7.71
N SER A 278 15.70 -0.80 8.80
CA SER A 278 14.78 -1.35 9.79
C SER A 278 13.39 -1.59 9.21
N THR A 279 12.89 -0.68 8.38
CA THR A 279 11.61 -0.83 7.67
C THR A 279 11.67 -2.00 6.69
N VAL A 280 12.77 -2.13 5.94
CA VAL A 280 13.03 -3.27 5.04
C VAL A 280 13.00 -4.60 5.80
N ILE A 281 13.74 -4.67 6.91
CA ILE A 281 13.80 -5.89 7.75
C ILE A 281 12.42 -6.20 8.34
N LEU A 282 11.71 -5.19 8.82
CA LEU A 282 10.37 -5.37 9.37
C LEU A 282 9.40 -5.92 8.32
N GLY A 283 9.44 -5.39 7.09
CA GLY A 283 8.64 -5.89 5.97
C GLY A 283 8.91 -7.37 5.67
N LYS A 284 10.18 -7.77 5.64
CA LYS A 284 10.58 -9.19 5.47
C LYS A 284 10.08 -10.07 6.62
N ARG A 285 10.17 -9.60 7.87
CA ARG A 285 9.63 -10.31 9.04
C ARG A 285 8.12 -10.49 8.98
N TYR A 286 7.39 -9.49 8.48
CA TYR A 286 5.96 -9.63 8.19
C TYR A 286 5.69 -10.71 7.15
N ALA A 287 6.47 -10.76 6.08
CA ALA A 287 6.31 -11.77 5.04
C ALA A 287 6.58 -13.18 5.58
N ASP A 288 7.69 -13.38 6.28
CA ASP A 288 8.05 -14.67 6.87
C ASP A 288 6.95 -15.17 7.83
N LYS A 289 6.39 -14.25 8.64
CA LYS A 289 5.31 -14.58 9.56
C LYS A 289 4.00 -14.91 8.82
N MET A 290 3.69 -14.21 7.72
CA MET A 290 2.52 -14.49 6.89
C MET A 290 2.65 -15.83 6.17
N ILE A 291 3.82 -16.15 5.60
CA ILE A 291 4.13 -17.43 4.99
C ILE A 291 3.87 -18.56 5.99
N GLN A 292 4.40 -18.42 7.21
CA GLN A 292 4.17 -19.39 8.28
C GLN A 292 2.68 -19.54 8.63
N ALA A 293 1.96 -18.42 8.73
CA ALA A 293 0.55 -18.40 9.12
C ALA A 293 -0.38 -19.00 8.06
N LEU A 294 -0.03 -18.83 6.78
CA LEU A 294 -0.80 -19.36 5.64
C LEU A 294 -0.35 -20.78 5.23
N GLY A 295 0.80 -21.26 5.73
CA GLY A 295 1.36 -22.56 5.35
C GLY A 295 1.92 -22.59 3.91
N TRP A 296 2.47 -21.49 3.43
CA TRP A 296 3.03 -21.33 2.08
C TRP A 296 4.51 -21.72 1.96
#